data_5a260d2807546edd73794bf875cc5d3a
#
_entry.id   5a260d2807546edd73794bf875cc5d3a
#
_cell.length_a   1.000
_cell.length_b   1.000
_cell.length_c   1.000
_cell.angle_alpha   90.00
_cell.angle_beta   90.00
_cell.angle_gamma   90.00
#
_symmetry.space_group_name_H-M   'P 1'
#
loop_
_entity.id
_entity.type
_entity.pdbx_description
1 polymer ?
#
loop_
_entity_poly.entity_id
_entity_poly.type
_entity_poly.pdbx_seq_one_letter_code
_entity_poly.pdbx_strand_id
1 'polypeptide(L)'
;MTKKELKSTRDGFGEGLLEAGIQNENVVALSADLTKSTRANLFAEKFPKRFIQVGVAEQNLASVASGMAVIGKIPFMTSFAIFSPGRNWEQIRTTIAYNNTNVKIASSHAGVATGPDGGSHQMLEDIALMRVIPRMTVFSPADF
;
A
#
# COMPACT_ATOMS: atom_id res chain seq x y z
N MET A 1 1.69 23.53 -27.39
CA MET A 1 1.77 23.12 -25.97
C MET A 1 0.88 21.90 -25.82
N THR A 2 1.44 20.72 -25.70
CA THR A 2 0.70 19.48 -25.40
C THR A 2 0.08 19.62 -24.01
N LYS A 3 -1.25 19.52 -23.92
CA LYS A 3 -1.95 19.51 -22.64
C LYS A 3 -1.41 18.34 -21.82
N LYS A 4 -0.64 18.62 -20.75
CA LYS A 4 -0.17 17.59 -19.83
C LYS A 4 -1.42 16.98 -19.18
N GLU A 5 -1.68 15.72 -19.44
CA GLU A 5 -2.82 15.01 -18.84
C GLU A 5 -2.58 14.92 -17.33
N LEU A 6 -3.51 15.46 -16.54
CA LEU A 6 -3.42 15.40 -15.09
C LEU A 6 -3.90 14.03 -14.63
N LYS A 7 -3.02 13.26 -14.04
CA LYS A 7 -3.33 11.96 -13.43
C LYS A 7 -3.13 12.03 -11.91
N SER A 8 -3.88 11.24 -11.16
CA SER A 8 -3.72 11.17 -9.72
C SER A 8 -2.50 10.32 -9.33
N THR A 9 -1.90 10.61 -8.18
CA THR A 9 -0.80 9.80 -7.64
C THR A 9 -1.20 8.33 -7.43
N ARG A 10 -2.47 8.05 -7.12
CA ARG A 10 -2.96 6.67 -7.00
C ARG A 10 -3.01 5.94 -8.35
N ASP A 11 -3.28 6.65 -9.45
CA ASP A 11 -3.21 6.05 -10.79
C ASP A 11 -1.76 5.69 -11.13
N GLY A 12 -0.80 6.59 -10.79
CA GLY A 12 0.63 6.31 -10.88
C GLY A 12 1.05 5.09 -10.07
N PHE A 13 0.55 4.96 -8.85
CA PHE A 13 0.81 3.77 -8.05
C PHE A 13 0.27 2.49 -8.72
N GLY A 14 -0.96 2.51 -9.23
CA GLY A 14 -1.56 1.33 -9.90
C GLY A 14 -0.79 0.89 -11.14
N GLU A 15 -0.39 1.86 -11.99
CA GLU A 15 0.43 1.61 -13.18
C GLU A 15 1.84 1.10 -12.80
N GLY A 16 2.47 1.73 -11.81
CA GLY A 16 3.79 1.32 -11.32
C GLY A 16 3.79 -0.07 -10.67
N LEU A 17 2.74 -0.42 -9.93
CA LEU A 17 2.57 -1.75 -9.35
C LEU A 17 2.41 -2.82 -10.45
N LEU A 18 1.63 -2.53 -11.50
CA LEU A 18 1.49 -3.41 -12.64
C LEU A 18 2.83 -3.61 -13.36
N GLU A 19 3.56 -2.54 -13.61
CA GLU A 19 4.90 -2.56 -14.22
C GLU A 19 5.87 -3.41 -13.39
N ALA A 20 5.94 -3.18 -12.08
CA ALA A 20 6.77 -3.98 -11.18
C ALA A 20 6.43 -5.48 -11.25
N GLY A 21 5.14 -5.81 -11.37
CA GLY A 21 4.68 -7.18 -11.53
C GLY A 21 5.04 -7.83 -12.86
N ILE A 22 5.16 -7.03 -13.92
CA ILE A 22 5.65 -7.49 -15.24
C ILE A 22 7.14 -7.77 -15.16
N GLN A 23 7.91 -6.90 -14.51
CA GLN A 23 9.37 -7.00 -14.43
C GLN A 23 9.86 -8.08 -13.49
N ASN A 24 9.07 -8.42 -12.44
CA ASN A 24 9.52 -9.38 -11.43
C ASN A 24 8.36 -10.26 -10.93
N GLU A 25 8.51 -11.57 -11.13
CA GLU A 25 7.52 -12.57 -10.74
C GLU A 25 7.35 -12.74 -9.21
N ASN A 26 8.31 -12.27 -8.43
CA ASN A 26 8.21 -12.29 -6.97
C ASN A 26 7.36 -11.15 -6.41
N VAL A 27 7.02 -10.14 -7.21
CA VAL A 27 6.09 -9.10 -6.80
C VAL A 27 4.70 -9.69 -6.63
N VAL A 28 4.12 -9.47 -5.46
CA VAL A 28 2.75 -9.85 -5.09
C VAL A 28 2.04 -8.64 -4.50
N ALA A 29 0.74 -8.55 -4.70
CA ALA A 29 -0.05 -7.46 -4.13
C ALA A 29 -1.13 -8.00 -3.20
N LEU A 30 -1.37 -7.26 -2.11
CA LEU A 30 -2.37 -7.60 -1.11
C LEU A 30 -3.29 -6.39 -0.87
N SER A 31 -4.58 -6.65 -0.63
CA SER A 31 -5.54 -5.59 -0.32
C SER A 31 -6.47 -6.00 0.83
N ALA A 32 -6.85 -4.99 1.63
CA ALA A 32 -7.89 -5.12 2.66
C ALA A 32 -9.19 -4.48 2.15
N ASP A 33 -9.80 -5.10 1.14
CA ASP A 33 -11.09 -4.74 0.52
C ASP A 33 -11.17 -3.33 -0.13
N LEU A 34 -10.03 -2.76 -0.50
CA LEU A 34 -9.94 -1.45 -1.17
C LEU A 34 -9.25 -1.53 -2.54
N THR A 35 -9.35 -2.67 -3.21
CA THR A 35 -8.64 -3.00 -4.44
C THR A 35 -8.81 -1.94 -5.55
N LYS A 36 -10.06 -1.54 -5.84
CA LYS A 36 -10.34 -0.54 -6.89
C LYS A 36 -9.96 0.88 -6.45
N SER A 37 -10.24 1.22 -5.20
CA SER A 37 -9.96 2.55 -4.66
C SER A 37 -8.47 2.87 -4.63
N THR A 38 -7.62 1.87 -4.40
CA THR A 38 -6.15 1.98 -4.41
C THR A 38 -5.52 1.74 -5.78
N ARG A 39 -6.31 1.43 -6.82
CA ARG A 39 -5.84 1.03 -8.17
C ARG A 39 -5.07 -0.30 -8.22
N ALA A 40 -5.07 -1.08 -7.17
CA ALA A 40 -4.46 -2.42 -7.16
C ALA A 40 -5.19 -3.41 -8.07
N ASN A 41 -6.41 -3.07 -8.55
CA ASN A 41 -7.15 -3.88 -9.52
C ASN A 41 -6.39 -4.08 -10.84
N LEU A 42 -5.56 -3.14 -11.29
CA LEU A 42 -4.74 -3.31 -12.50
C LEU A 42 -3.82 -4.52 -12.37
N PHE A 43 -3.18 -4.66 -11.21
CA PHE A 43 -2.34 -5.82 -10.90
C PHE A 43 -3.18 -7.09 -10.73
N ALA A 44 -4.29 -7.01 -9.98
CA ALA A 44 -5.15 -8.16 -9.70
C ALA A 44 -5.74 -8.80 -10.96
N GLU A 45 -6.17 -7.98 -11.93
CA GLU A 45 -6.70 -8.42 -13.22
C GLU A 45 -5.64 -9.13 -14.08
N LYS A 46 -4.41 -8.61 -14.08
CA LYS A 46 -3.30 -9.18 -14.85
C LYS A 46 -2.69 -10.42 -14.18
N PHE A 47 -2.59 -10.41 -12.86
CA PHE A 47 -1.90 -11.43 -12.07
C PHE A 47 -2.76 -11.99 -10.93
N PRO A 48 -3.93 -12.62 -11.22
CA PRO A 48 -4.85 -13.05 -10.19
C PRO A 48 -4.26 -14.06 -9.17
N LYS A 49 -3.27 -14.85 -9.59
CA LYS A 49 -2.57 -15.82 -8.71
C LYS A 49 -1.52 -15.16 -7.80
N ARG A 50 -1.20 -13.90 -8.04
CA ARG A 50 -0.25 -13.11 -7.25
C ARG A 50 -0.93 -11.98 -6.48
N PHE A 51 -2.25 -11.94 -6.52
CA PHE A 51 -3.07 -10.98 -5.78
C PHE A 51 -3.81 -11.68 -4.63
N ILE A 52 -3.74 -11.09 -3.44
CA ILE A 52 -4.33 -11.65 -2.22
C ILE A 52 -5.31 -10.62 -1.63
N GLN A 53 -6.54 -11.04 -1.47
CA GLN A 53 -7.55 -10.26 -0.75
C GLN A 53 -7.72 -10.84 0.65
N VAL A 54 -7.49 -10.01 1.67
CA VAL A 54 -7.61 -10.44 3.07
C VAL A 54 -8.92 -9.99 3.74
N GLY A 55 -9.78 -9.29 3.00
CA GLY A 55 -10.97 -8.64 3.57
C GLY A 55 -10.61 -7.39 4.39
N VAL A 56 -11.56 -6.84 5.14
CA VAL A 56 -11.35 -5.67 6.00
C VAL A 56 -10.59 -6.11 7.26
N ALA A 57 -9.32 -6.47 7.10
CA ALA A 57 -8.47 -7.05 8.14
C ALA A 57 -7.02 -6.55 8.01
N GLU A 58 -6.80 -5.26 8.27
CA GLU A 58 -5.50 -4.60 8.02
C GLU A 58 -4.37 -5.17 8.88
N GLN A 59 -4.67 -5.63 10.09
CA GLN A 59 -3.68 -6.30 10.94
C GLN A 59 -3.20 -7.60 10.28
N ASN A 60 -4.15 -8.39 9.75
CA ASN A 60 -3.83 -9.60 8.98
C ASN A 60 -3.08 -9.27 7.68
N LEU A 61 -3.45 -8.15 7.01
CA LEU A 61 -2.75 -7.66 5.82
C LEU A 61 -1.24 -7.51 6.07
N ALA A 62 -0.85 -6.85 7.16
CA ALA A 62 0.55 -6.65 7.51
C ALA A 62 1.27 -7.96 7.85
N SER A 63 0.60 -8.84 8.61
CA SER A 63 1.19 -10.13 9.03
C SER A 63 1.39 -11.07 7.85
N VAL A 64 0.41 -11.17 6.95
CA VAL A 64 0.52 -11.98 5.72
C VAL A 64 1.60 -11.44 4.80
N ALA A 65 1.64 -10.10 4.59
CA ALA A 65 2.67 -9.47 3.78
C ALA A 65 4.08 -9.75 4.33
N SER A 66 4.26 -9.65 5.65
CA SER A 66 5.54 -9.98 6.29
C SER A 66 5.93 -11.44 6.06
N GLY A 67 5.01 -12.39 6.26
CA GLY A 67 5.25 -13.82 6.02
C GLY A 67 5.65 -14.09 4.56
N MET A 68 5.00 -13.44 3.60
CA MET A 68 5.36 -13.55 2.18
C MET A 68 6.77 -13.01 1.89
N ALA A 69 7.16 -11.91 2.54
CA ALA A 69 8.51 -11.37 2.39
C ALA A 69 9.58 -12.32 2.93
N VAL A 70 9.29 -13.01 4.05
CA VAL A 70 10.21 -14.02 4.64
C VAL A 70 10.49 -15.16 3.67
N ILE A 71 9.50 -15.58 2.85
CA ILE A 71 9.67 -16.63 1.84
C ILE A 71 10.17 -16.11 0.48
N GLY A 72 10.70 -14.88 0.43
CA GLY A 72 11.35 -14.31 -0.76
C GLY A 72 10.42 -13.60 -1.74
N LYS A 73 9.14 -13.34 -1.39
CA LYS A 73 8.28 -12.50 -2.20
C LYS A 73 8.54 -11.02 -1.92
N ILE A 74 8.06 -10.16 -2.83
CA ILE A 74 8.13 -8.71 -2.74
C ILE A 74 6.67 -8.19 -2.60
N PRO A 75 6.11 -8.20 -1.40
CA PRO A 75 4.72 -7.85 -1.20
C PRO A 75 4.51 -6.33 -1.19
N PHE A 76 3.47 -5.90 -1.92
CA PHE A 76 2.88 -4.58 -1.85
C PHE A 76 1.52 -4.70 -1.14
N MET A 77 1.42 -4.22 0.08
CA MET A 77 0.14 -4.14 0.80
C MET A 77 -0.51 -2.78 0.58
N THR A 78 -1.80 -2.79 0.23
CA THR A 78 -2.53 -1.59 -0.17
C THR A 78 -3.77 -1.36 0.68
N SER A 79 -3.93 -0.14 1.17
CA SER A 79 -5.12 0.33 1.89
C SER A 79 -5.16 1.86 1.93
N PHE A 80 -6.17 2.44 2.58
CA PHE A 80 -6.13 3.85 2.92
C PHE A 80 -5.21 4.09 4.12
N ALA A 81 -4.59 5.27 4.19
CA ALA A 81 -3.65 5.61 5.25
C ALA A 81 -4.25 5.51 6.65
N ILE A 82 -5.53 5.90 6.81
CA ILE A 82 -6.22 5.79 8.09
C ILE A 82 -6.34 4.33 8.59
N PHE A 83 -6.34 3.37 7.68
CA PHE A 83 -6.43 1.95 8.03
C PHE A 83 -5.05 1.26 8.03
N SER A 84 -4.15 1.69 7.13
CA SER A 84 -2.76 1.21 7.08
C SER A 84 -1.84 2.41 6.76
N PRO A 85 -1.12 2.95 7.75
CA PRO A 85 -0.72 2.36 9.02
C PRO A 85 -1.69 2.56 10.22
N GLY A 86 -2.77 3.32 10.08
CA GLY A 86 -3.57 3.74 11.25
C GLY A 86 -4.08 2.58 12.13
N ARG A 87 -4.59 1.51 11.54
CA ARG A 87 -5.17 0.37 12.28
C ARG A 87 -4.16 -0.75 12.55
N ASN A 88 -3.13 -0.90 11.73
CA ASN A 88 -2.18 -2.01 11.79
C ASN A 88 -0.74 -1.58 12.13
N TRP A 89 -0.57 -0.40 12.73
CA TRP A 89 0.75 0.15 13.04
C TRP A 89 1.61 -0.78 13.91
N GLU A 90 0.99 -1.44 14.89
CA GLU A 90 1.67 -2.39 15.75
C GLU A 90 2.22 -3.57 14.95
N GLN A 91 1.41 -4.16 14.05
CA GLN A 91 1.84 -5.28 13.19
C GLN A 91 2.94 -4.85 12.21
N ILE A 92 2.88 -3.63 11.67
CA ILE A 92 3.96 -3.08 10.85
C ILE A 92 5.26 -3.01 11.67
N ARG A 93 5.18 -2.53 12.90
CA ARG A 93 6.33 -2.42 13.79
C ARG A 93 6.93 -3.80 14.14
N THR A 94 6.09 -4.74 14.55
CA THR A 94 6.54 -6.02 15.12
C THR A 94 6.81 -7.08 14.06
N THR A 95 6.01 -7.16 13.01
CA THR A 95 6.17 -8.21 11.99
C THR A 95 7.04 -7.77 10.81
N ILE A 96 6.96 -6.49 10.40
CA ILE A 96 7.70 -6.00 9.23
C ILE A 96 9.04 -5.39 9.66
N ALA A 97 9.01 -4.32 10.46
CA ALA A 97 10.22 -3.56 10.77
C ALA A 97 11.16 -4.32 11.71
N TYR A 98 10.64 -4.96 12.75
CA TYR A 98 11.45 -5.73 13.70
C TYR A 98 12.17 -6.90 13.00
N ASN A 99 11.46 -7.61 12.13
CA ASN A 99 12.01 -8.72 11.34
C ASN A 99 12.80 -8.26 10.10
N ASN A 100 12.83 -6.95 9.83
CA ASN A 100 13.51 -6.38 8.67
C ASN A 100 13.06 -6.99 7.33
N THR A 101 11.76 -7.24 7.17
CA THR A 101 11.20 -7.83 5.97
C THR A 101 10.94 -6.79 4.88
N ASN A 102 11.11 -7.17 3.61
CA ASN A 102 11.04 -6.28 2.47
C ASN A 102 9.59 -6.08 1.99
N VAL A 103 8.75 -5.47 2.81
CA VAL A 103 7.35 -5.15 2.51
C VAL A 103 7.20 -3.71 2.04
N LYS A 104 6.44 -3.48 0.97
CA LYS A 104 6.02 -2.15 0.52
C LYS A 104 4.63 -1.86 1.05
N ILE A 105 4.50 -0.74 1.77
CA ILE A 105 3.25 -0.28 2.39
C ILE A 105 2.75 0.90 1.56
N ALA A 106 1.70 0.68 0.77
CA ALA A 106 1.12 1.69 -0.10
C ALA A 106 -0.16 2.26 0.54
N SER A 107 0.02 3.34 1.26
CA SER A 107 -1.05 4.04 2.00
C SER A 107 -1.60 5.18 1.15
N SER A 108 -2.75 4.97 0.55
CA SER A 108 -3.42 6.00 -0.25
C SER A 108 -4.39 6.86 0.58
N HIS A 109 -4.94 7.93 -0.01
CA HIS A 109 -5.93 8.80 0.64
C HIS A 109 -5.45 9.42 1.96
N ALA A 110 -4.15 9.74 2.06
CA ALA A 110 -3.58 10.44 3.19
C ALA A 110 -4.02 11.93 3.22
N GLY A 111 -3.86 12.57 4.36
CA GLY A 111 -4.24 13.97 4.56
C GLY A 111 -5.76 14.17 4.59
N VAL A 112 -6.21 15.34 4.09
CA VAL A 112 -7.61 15.79 4.17
C VAL A 112 -8.39 15.61 2.85
N ALA A 113 -7.77 15.10 1.81
CA ALA A 113 -8.33 15.04 0.45
C ALA A 113 -9.01 13.69 0.12
N THR A 114 -9.56 12.99 1.10
CA THR A 114 -10.25 11.71 0.89
C THR A 114 -11.57 11.82 0.11
N GLY A 115 -12.09 13.04 -0.06
CA GLY A 115 -13.34 13.28 -0.78
C GLY A 115 -14.59 12.96 0.05
N PRO A 116 -15.61 12.30 -0.55
CA PRO A 116 -16.92 12.14 0.09
C PRO A 116 -16.93 11.28 1.36
N ASP A 117 -15.90 10.47 1.61
CA ASP A 117 -15.79 9.65 2.83
C ASP A 117 -15.60 10.51 4.09
N GLY A 118 -15.09 11.74 3.94
CA GLY A 118 -15.03 12.74 5.00
C GLY A 118 -14.04 12.44 6.11
N GLY A 119 -14.23 13.07 7.27
CA GLY A 119 -13.28 13.10 8.38
C GLY A 119 -12.90 11.74 8.97
N SER A 120 -13.78 10.74 8.90
CA SER A 120 -13.49 9.38 9.38
C SER A 120 -12.44 8.63 8.53
N HIS A 121 -12.17 9.12 7.31
CA HIS A 121 -11.22 8.53 6.39
C HIS A 121 -9.98 9.40 6.14
N GLN A 122 -9.94 10.59 6.74
CA GLN A 122 -8.78 11.46 6.70
C GLN A 122 -7.69 10.96 7.64
N MET A 123 -6.42 11.07 7.22
CA MET A 123 -5.27 10.64 8.01
C MET A 123 -4.19 11.73 8.00
N LEU A 124 -3.91 12.31 9.16
CA LEU A 124 -2.91 13.37 9.33
C LEU A 124 -1.60 12.87 9.96
N GLU A 125 -1.61 11.70 10.57
CA GLU A 125 -0.55 11.16 11.41
C GLU A 125 0.30 10.08 10.72
N ASP A 126 -0.04 9.66 9.51
CA ASP A 126 0.60 8.55 8.79
C ASP A 126 2.12 8.69 8.67
N ILE A 127 2.59 9.86 8.22
CA ILE A 127 4.03 10.13 8.10
C ILE A 127 4.70 10.10 9.49
N ALA A 128 4.07 10.69 10.51
CA ALA A 128 4.61 10.70 11.86
C ALA A 128 4.72 9.27 12.43
N LEU A 129 3.67 8.45 12.27
CA LEU A 129 3.64 7.06 12.70
C LEU A 129 4.73 6.22 12.03
N MET A 130 4.96 6.44 10.73
CA MET A 130 5.93 5.64 9.99
C MET A 130 7.37 6.08 10.21
N ARG A 131 7.61 7.38 10.38
CA ARG A 131 8.97 7.92 10.60
C ARG A 131 9.61 7.52 11.92
N VAL A 132 8.84 7.18 12.94
CA VAL A 132 9.39 6.76 14.24
C VAL A 132 9.85 5.29 14.25
N ILE A 133 9.46 4.52 13.23
CA ILE A 133 9.84 3.10 13.13
C ILE A 133 11.28 2.99 12.58
N PRO A 134 12.19 2.33 13.29
CA PRO A 134 13.57 2.15 12.80
C PRO A 134 13.63 1.45 11.44
N ARG A 135 14.56 1.88 10.59
CA ARG A 135 14.78 1.33 9.24
C ARG A 135 13.63 1.51 8.25
N MET A 136 12.59 2.25 8.63
CA MET A 136 11.49 2.57 7.72
C MET A 136 11.90 3.70 6.77
N THR A 137 11.77 3.47 5.46
CA THR A 137 11.90 4.51 4.45
C THR A 137 10.50 5.01 4.08
N VAL A 138 10.29 6.32 4.15
CA VAL A 138 8.98 6.94 3.88
C VAL A 138 9.09 7.85 2.68
N PHE A 139 8.23 7.62 1.69
CA PHE A 139 8.07 8.47 0.50
C PHE A 139 6.69 9.13 0.51
N SER A 140 6.62 10.39 0.14
CA SER A 140 5.38 11.12 -0.09
C SER A 140 5.41 11.72 -1.49
N PRO A 141 4.97 10.98 -2.53
CA PRO A 141 4.96 11.49 -3.91
C PRO A 141 4.05 12.70 -4.06
N ALA A 142 4.53 13.70 -4.79
CA ALA A 142 3.78 14.95 -5.05
C ALA A 142 3.08 14.95 -6.41
N ASP A 143 3.48 14.07 -7.32
CA ASP A 143 2.93 13.94 -8.68
C ASP A 143 2.86 12.46 -9.12
N PHE A 144 2.30 12.29 -10.33
CA PHE A 144 2.16 11.01 -11.03
C PHE A 144 3.50 10.49 -11.55
#